data_3bda0821489c6e914282eba46b7343f7
#
_entry.id   3bda0821489c6e914282eba46b7343f7
#
_cell.length_a   1.000
_cell.length_b   1.000
_cell.length_c   1.000
_cell.angle_alpha   90.00
_cell.angle_beta   90.00
_cell.angle_gamma   90.00
#
_symmetry.space_group_name_H-M   'P 1'
#
loop_
_entity.id
_entity.type
_entity.pdbx_description
1 polymer ?
#
loop_
_entity_poly.entity_id
_entity_poly.type
_entity_poly.pdbx_seq_one_letter_code
_entity_poly.pdbx_strand_id
1 'polypeptide(L)'
;MQAITVHDREAGADGLALTELPRPHAAENDVVVRVHAAGFTRGELDWPGTWTDRAGRDRTPSVPGHELSGVVEALGYGTTGLTVGQRVFGMADWTRDGSLAEYTAVEARNLAPLPADVDHIVAAALPISGLTAWQGLFDHGRLTAGQTVVIHGAAGSVGSVGVQLAREAGARVIATGRSADRDTALALGADVFLDLGSERLEDVGEADVVFDVIGGDILHRSAALVCSGGTLVTIAEPPEAGPENGRAVFFVVEPDRAQLTELVQRVRDGRLRPAVGEVRPLAEAPAAFAPGRGRHGRTIIRVASDTGAAADSR
;
A
#
# COMPACT_ATOMS: atom_id res chain seq x y z
N MET A 1 24.15 0.15 9.89
CA MET A 1 23.22 0.81 8.97
C MET A 1 22.30 1.74 9.72
N GLN A 2 21.91 2.85 9.08
CA GLN A 2 20.89 3.74 9.63
C GLN A 2 19.51 3.12 9.45
N ALA A 3 18.66 3.20 10.50
CA ALA A 3 17.29 2.73 10.48
C ALA A 3 16.41 3.58 11.40
N ILE A 4 15.13 3.67 11.10
CA ILE A 4 14.13 4.18 12.05
C ILE A 4 13.66 3.01 12.90
N THR A 5 13.75 3.17 14.23
CA THR A 5 13.27 2.15 15.16
C THR A 5 12.16 2.69 16.04
N VAL A 6 11.30 1.80 16.50
CA VAL A 6 10.29 2.07 17.53
C VAL A 6 10.50 1.11 18.70
N HIS A 7 10.42 1.65 19.92
CA HIS A 7 10.70 0.92 21.15
C HIS A 7 9.49 0.83 22.09
N ASP A 8 8.59 1.81 22.00
CA ASP A 8 7.49 1.96 22.95
C ASP A 8 6.17 2.19 22.18
N ARG A 9 5.24 1.29 22.40
CA ARG A 9 3.91 1.36 21.78
C ARG A 9 3.10 2.56 22.27
N GLU A 10 3.23 2.93 23.53
CA GLU A 10 2.46 4.02 24.12
C GLU A 10 2.95 5.38 23.62
N ALA A 11 4.23 5.49 23.25
CA ALA A 11 4.79 6.71 22.69
C ALA A 11 4.35 6.95 21.23
N GLY A 12 3.84 5.93 20.54
CA GLY A 12 3.39 6.05 19.15
C GLY A 12 4.46 6.62 18.22
N ALA A 13 4.10 7.65 17.43
CA ALA A 13 5.04 8.29 16.51
C ALA A 13 6.19 9.04 17.21
N ASP A 14 5.99 9.50 18.43
CA ASP A 14 7.03 10.17 19.22
C ASP A 14 8.12 9.19 19.71
N GLY A 15 7.81 7.89 19.71
CA GLY A 15 8.77 6.83 20.01
C GLY A 15 9.67 6.42 18.85
N LEU A 16 9.49 7.00 17.67
CA LEU A 16 10.32 6.73 16.50
C LEU A 16 11.65 7.47 16.57
N ALA A 17 12.76 6.77 16.35
CA ALA A 17 14.10 7.36 16.38
C ALA A 17 14.98 6.83 15.25
N LEU A 18 15.83 7.69 14.70
CA LEU A 18 16.90 7.28 13.82
C LEU A 18 18.02 6.65 14.66
N THR A 19 18.32 5.39 14.39
CA THR A 19 19.32 4.60 15.14
C THR A 19 20.30 3.91 14.22
N GLU A 20 21.39 3.41 14.78
CA GLU A 20 22.32 2.56 14.06
C GLU A 20 22.11 1.09 14.45
N LEU A 21 21.86 0.23 13.46
CA LEU A 21 21.65 -1.20 13.61
C LEU A 21 22.70 -2.01 12.82
N PRO A 22 22.96 -3.27 13.17
CA PRO A 22 23.66 -4.18 12.31
C PRO A 22 22.95 -4.33 10.95
N ARG A 23 23.69 -4.63 9.88
CA ARG A 23 23.06 -5.01 8.60
C ARG A 23 22.35 -6.34 8.75
N PRO A 24 21.15 -6.50 8.14
CA PRO A 24 20.46 -7.79 8.16
C PRO A 24 21.20 -8.82 7.31
N HIS A 25 21.00 -10.09 7.66
CA HIS A 25 21.43 -11.22 6.86
C HIS A 25 20.27 -11.79 6.08
N ALA A 26 20.52 -12.25 4.85
CA ALA A 26 19.53 -12.99 4.08
C ALA A 26 19.37 -14.39 4.67
N ALA A 27 18.21 -14.68 5.25
CA ALA A 27 17.84 -16.03 5.66
C ALA A 27 17.54 -16.90 4.43
N GLU A 28 17.19 -18.16 4.66
CA GLU A 28 16.76 -19.06 3.59
C GLU A 28 15.55 -18.47 2.82
N ASN A 29 15.63 -18.42 1.48
CA ASN A 29 14.67 -17.83 0.56
C ASN A 29 14.47 -16.29 0.69
N ASP A 30 15.29 -15.61 1.49
CA ASP A 30 15.31 -14.16 1.59
C ASP A 30 16.27 -13.51 0.58
N VAL A 31 16.10 -12.22 0.42
CA VAL A 31 17.11 -11.32 -0.15
C VAL A 31 17.36 -10.18 0.82
N VAL A 32 18.57 -9.67 0.88
CA VAL A 32 18.85 -8.35 1.46
C VAL A 32 18.72 -7.33 0.34
N VAL A 33 17.90 -6.33 0.56
CA VAL A 33 17.71 -5.21 -0.36
C VAL A 33 18.35 -3.97 0.23
N ARG A 34 19.23 -3.31 -0.54
CA ARG A 34 19.65 -1.94 -0.28
C ARG A 34 18.51 -1.02 -0.71
N VAL A 35 17.86 -0.39 0.27
CA VAL A 35 16.65 0.39 0.07
C VAL A 35 17.00 1.75 -0.55
N HIS A 36 16.32 2.12 -1.61
CA HIS A 36 16.37 3.46 -2.23
C HIS A 36 15.18 4.31 -1.80
N ALA A 37 14.00 3.70 -1.73
CA ALA A 37 12.78 4.35 -1.29
C ALA A 37 11.92 3.39 -0.48
N ALA A 38 11.28 3.91 0.55
CA ALA A 38 10.39 3.17 1.44
C ALA A 38 9.03 3.86 1.55
N GLY A 39 7.97 3.06 1.49
CA GLY A 39 6.61 3.46 1.84
C GLY A 39 6.25 2.98 3.24
N PHE A 40 5.30 3.66 3.87
CA PHE A 40 4.75 3.28 5.16
C PHE A 40 3.27 3.62 5.24
N THR A 41 2.56 2.94 6.13
CA THR A 41 1.17 3.25 6.47
C THR A 41 1.16 3.92 7.85
N ARG A 42 0.50 5.08 8.00
CA ARG A 42 0.51 5.82 9.27
C ARG A 42 -0.01 5.01 10.44
N GLY A 43 -0.98 4.12 10.21
CA GLY A 43 -1.55 3.25 11.22
C GLY A 43 -0.72 1.98 11.51
N GLU A 44 0.45 1.77 10.89
CA GLU A 44 1.22 0.54 11.10
C GLU A 44 1.78 0.41 12.52
N LEU A 45 1.90 1.52 13.27
CA LEU A 45 2.25 1.48 14.68
C LEU A 45 1.13 0.88 15.57
N ASP A 46 -0.09 0.79 15.07
CA ASP A 46 -1.20 0.11 15.75
C ASP A 46 -1.25 -1.39 15.42
N TRP A 47 -0.52 -1.84 14.42
CA TRP A 47 -0.55 -3.24 14.00
C TRP A 47 0.19 -4.14 15.01
N PRO A 48 -0.37 -5.31 15.34
CA PRO A 48 0.29 -6.27 16.24
C PRO A 48 1.70 -6.66 15.75
N GLY A 49 1.88 -6.83 14.45
CA GLY A 49 3.14 -7.22 13.83
C GLY A 49 4.29 -6.23 14.02
N THR A 50 4.01 -4.95 14.29
CA THR A 50 5.04 -3.97 14.65
C THR A 50 5.70 -4.30 15.98
N TRP A 51 4.97 -4.94 16.89
CA TRP A 51 5.37 -5.17 18.28
C TRP A 51 5.75 -6.63 18.57
N THR A 52 5.13 -7.58 17.85
CA THR A 52 5.35 -9.00 18.07
C THR A 52 5.64 -9.75 16.78
N ASP A 53 6.46 -10.78 16.87
CA ASP A 53 6.66 -11.73 15.78
C ASP A 53 5.45 -12.69 15.62
N ARG A 54 5.52 -13.58 14.61
CA ARG A 54 4.47 -14.59 14.35
C ARG A 54 4.23 -15.55 15.52
N ALA A 55 5.19 -15.69 16.43
CA ALA A 55 5.05 -16.51 17.63
C ALA A 55 4.56 -15.71 18.85
N GLY A 56 4.22 -14.43 18.67
CA GLY A 56 3.77 -13.55 19.75
C GLY A 56 4.88 -13.05 20.67
N ARG A 57 6.15 -13.23 20.30
CA ARG A 57 7.30 -12.75 21.09
C ARG A 57 7.56 -11.29 20.77
N ASP A 58 7.91 -10.52 21.81
CA ASP A 58 8.35 -9.13 21.65
C ASP A 58 9.52 -9.03 20.66
N ARG A 59 9.43 -8.06 19.75
CA ARG A 59 10.45 -7.77 18.75
C ARG A 59 10.98 -6.32 18.82
N THR A 60 10.71 -5.62 19.90
CA THR A 60 11.26 -4.28 20.08
C THR A 60 12.76 -4.29 20.43
N PRO A 61 13.57 -3.38 19.87
CA PRO A 61 13.20 -2.36 18.89
C PRO A 61 12.88 -2.97 17.51
N SER A 62 11.82 -2.51 16.87
CA SER A 62 11.43 -2.93 15.52
C SER A 62 11.59 -1.79 14.51
N VAL A 63 11.80 -2.16 13.24
CA VAL A 63 11.88 -1.22 12.11
C VAL A 63 10.54 -1.21 11.38
N PRO A 64 9.82 -0.08 11.31
CA PRO A 64 8.59 0.04 10.57
C PRO A 64 8.83 0.23 9.05
N GLY A 65 7.71 0.39 8.30
CA GLY A 65 7.71 0.53 6.85
C GLY A 65 7.69 -0.83 6.15
N HIS A 66 6.61 -1.10 5.40
CA HIS A 66 6.43 -2.43 4.79
C HIS A 66 6.36 -2.39 3.27
N GLU A 67 6.70 -1.24 2.67
CA GLU A 67 6.84 -1.08 1.22
C GLU A 67 8.25 -0.61 0.89
N LEU A 68 8.82 -1.16 -0.15
CA LEU A 68 10.17 -0.81 -0.56
C LEU A 68 10.37 -0.81 -2.05
N SER A 69 11.37 -0.06 -2.46
CA SER A 69 12.04 -0.18 -3.74
C SER A 69 13.54 0.01 -3.55
N GLY A 70 14.34 -0.84 -4.18
CA GLY A 70 15.78 -0.83 -4.00
C GLY A 70 16.50 -1.78 -4.93
N VAL A 71 17.70 -2.17 -4.53
CA VAL A 71 18.57 -3.07 -5.29
C VAL A 71 18.95 -4.27 -4.43
N VAL A 72 18.87 -5.46 -4.99
CA VAL A 72 19.29 -6.71 -4.32
C VAL A 72 20.77 -6.65 -4.03
N GLU A 73 21.14 -6.73 -2.75
CA GLU A 73 22.53 -6.70 -2.25
C GLU A 73 23.07 -8.09 -2.01
N ALA A 74 22.25 -9.01 -1.46
CA ALA A 74 22.61 -10.38 -1.18
C ALA A 74 21.43 -11.32 -1.33
N LEU A 75 21.73 -12.58 -1.62
CA LEU A 75 20.75 -13.67 -1.73
C LEU A 75 20.95 -14.66 -0.59
N GLY A 76 19.88 -15.06 0.06
CA GLY A 76 19.86 -16.19 0.99
C GLY A 76 19.91 -17.52 0.26
N TYR A 77 20.24 -18.59 1.01
CA TYR A 77 20.24 -19.94 0.46
C TYR A 77 18.86 -20.31 -0.11
N GLY A 78 18.84 -20.96 -1.25
CA GLY A 78 17.58 -21.37 -1.91
C GLY A 78 16.84 -20.27 -2.69
N THR A 79 17.29 -19.02 -2.60
CA THR A 79 16.65 -17.91 -3.34
C THR A 79 16.82 -18.09 -4.84
N THR A 80 15.70 -17.99 -5.57
CA THR A 80 15.65 -18.07 -7.03
C THR A 80 14.82 -16.92 -7.63
N GLY A 81 15.02 -16.65 -8.92
CA GLY A 81 14.24 -15.67 -9.68
C GLY A 81 14.60 -14.21 -9.42
N LEU A 82 15.65 -13.93 -8.64
CA LEU A 82 16.27 -12.64 -8.44
C LEU A 82 17.79 -12.77 -8.50
N THR A 83 18.50 -11.67 -8.78
CA THR A 83 19.97 -11.62 -8.85
C THR A 83 20.51 -10.42 -8.10
N VAL A 84 21.74 -10.52 -7.57
CA VAL A 84 22.44 -9.38 -6.97
C VAL A 84 22.60 -8.26 -8.01
N GLY A 85 22.39 -7.03 -7.59
CA GLY A 85 22.39 -5.85 -8.46
C GLY A 85 21.03 -5.59 -9.15
N GLN A 86 20.07 -6.49 -9.05
CA GLN A 86 18.75 -6.32 -9.66
C GLN A 86 17.92 -5.29 -8.90
N ARG A 87 17.29 -4.37 -9.63
CA ARG A 87 16.30 -3.45 -9.09
C ARG A 87 15.00 -4.20 -8.79
N VAL A 88 14.45 -3.97 -7.61
CA VAL A 88 13.24 -4.63 -7.12
C VAL A 88 12.35 -3.66 -6.36
N PHE A 89 11.07 -4.04 -6.21
CA PHE A 89 10.12 -3.38 -5.33
C PHE A 89 9.11 -4.40 -4.81
N GLY A 90 8.45 -4.09 -3.70
CA GLY A 90 7.44 -4.98 -3.12
C GLY A 90 7.16 -4.68 -1.66
N MET A 91 6.73 -5.72 -0.93
CA MET A 91 6.30 -5.62 0.46
C MET A 91 7.16 -6.50 1.37
N ALA A 92 7.55 -5.96 2.54
CA ALA A 92 8.08 -6.74 3.64
C ALA A 92 6.93 -7.38 4.45
N ASP A 93 7.23 -8.49 5.12
CA ASP A 93 6.29 -9.14 6.04
C ASP A 93 6.02 -8.25 7.26
N TRP A 94 4.75 -8.13 7.66
CA TRP A 94 4.29 -7.30 8.78
C TRP A 94 4.92 -7.63 10.13
N THR A 95 5.40 -8.85 10.30
CA THR A 95 5.97 -9.38 11.54
C THR A 95 7.49 -9.41 11.54
N ARG A 96 8.12 -8.74 10.54
CA ARG A 96 9.57 -8.61 10.39
C ARG A 96 9.97 -7.13 10.34
N ASP A 97 11.29 -6.87 10.45
CA ASP A 97 11.82 -5.53 10.26
C ASP A 97 11.56 -5.02 8.85
N GLY A 98 11.07 -3.80 8.78
CA GLY A 98 10.60 -3.16 7.57
C GLY A 98 11.70 -2.43 6.79
N SER A 99 11.24 -1.49 6.00
CA SER A 99 12.02 -0.80 4.97
C SER A 99 12.46 0.62 5.33
N LEU A 100 12.09 1.15 6.51
CA LEU A 100 12.60 2.45 6.98
C LEU A 100 14.04 2.29 7.50
N ALA A 101 14.91 1.70 6.67
CA ALA A 101 16.31 1.42 6.93
C ALA A 101 17.11 1.39 5.62
N GLU A 102 18.42 1.56 5.69
CA GLU A 102 19.31 1.45 4.51
C GLU A 102 19.27 0.06 3.87
N TYR A 103 19.04 -0.99 4.67
CA TYR A 103 18.93 -2.37 4.21
C TYR A 103 17.79 -3.08 4.94
N THR A 104 17.08 -3.94 4.22
CA THR A 104 16.05 -4.81 4.79
C THR A 104 16.16 -6.22 4.22
N ALA A 105 15.84 -7.24 5.03
CA ALA A 105 15.73 -8.62 4.58
C ALA A 105 14.27 -8.96 4.29
N VAL A 106 14.00 -9.40 3.06
CA VAL A 106 12.64 -9.66 2.57
C VAL A 106 12.59 -11.01 1.89
N GLU A 107 11.49 -11.75 2.05
CA GLU A 107 11.28 -12.97 1.27
C GLU A 107 11.26 -12.63 -0.23
N ALA A 108 12.10 -13.33 -0.99
CA ALA A 108 12.26 -13.07 -2.43
C ALA A 108 10.94 -13.13 -3.21
N ARG A 109 9.98 -13.97 -2.77
CA ARG A 109 8.65 -14.11 -3.39
C ARG A 109 7.79 -12.85 -3.29
N ASN A 110 8.05 -11.99 -2.31
CA ASN A 110 7.30 -10.76 -2.04
C ASN A 110 7.76 -9.58 -2.92
N LEU A 111 8.79 -9.79 -3.73
CA LEU A 111 9.40 -8.76 -4.56
C LEU A 111 9.20 -9.03 -6.04
N ALA A 112 8.94 -7.99 -6.81
CA ALA A 112 8.94 -7.99 -8.26
C ALA A 112 10.16 -7.22 -8.80
N PRO A 113 10.69 -7.61 -9.98
CA PRO A 113 11.68 -6.83 -10.69
C PRO A 113 11.14 -5.42 -11.01
N LEU A 114 11.95 -4.39 -10.75
CA LEU A 114 11.62 -3.01 -11.10
C LEU A 114 12.25 -2.66 -12.45
N PRO A 115 11.45 -2.27 -13.47
CA PRO A 115 11.96 -1.80 -14.74
C PRO A 115 12.90 -0.59 -14.58
N ALA A 116 13.91 -0.48 -15.47
CA ALA A 116 14.95 0.53 -15.37
C ALA A 116 14.42 1.97 -15.54
N ASP A 117 13.32 2.12 -16.23
CA ASP A 117 12.65 3.39 -16.55
C ASP A 117 11.60 3.81 -15.49
N VAL A 118 11.38 3.03 -14.44
CA VAL A 118 10.51 3.41 -13.32
C VAL A 118 11.35 3.89 -12.13
N ASP A 119 11.02 5.06 -11.63
CA ASP A 119 11.69 5.67 -10.47
C ASP A 119 11.39 4.90 -9.18
N HIS A 120 12.37 4.78 -8.27
CA HIS A 120 12.22 4.10 -6.99
C HIS A 120 11.17 4.73 -6.08
N ILE A 121 11.00 6.06 -6.12
CA ILE A 121 9.98 6.77 -5.33
C ILE A 121 8.57 6.35 -5.78
N VAL A 122 8.34 6.32 -7.10
CA VAL A 122 7.07 5.88 -7.68
C VAL A 122 6.80 4.41 -7.34
N ALA A 123 7.83 3.57 -7.47
CA ALA A 123 7.72 2.14 -7.18
C ALA A 123 7.42 1.86 -5.71
N ALA A 124 8.00 2.61 -4.77
CA ALA A 124 7.73 2.45 -3.34
C ALA A 124 6.32 2.90 -2.91
N ALA A 125 5.62 3.69 -3.73
CA ALA A 125 4.25 4.11 -3.47
C ALA A 125 3.19 3.07 -3.91
N LEU A 126 3.62 2.02 -4.61
CA LEU A 126 2.74 1.12 -5.33
C LEU A 126 2.31 -0.14 -4.56
N PRO A 127 3.18 -0.82 -3.77
CA PRO A 127 2.91 -2.19 -3.33
C PRO A 127 1.64 -2.35 -2.52
N ILE A 128 1.51 -1.73 -1.34
CA ILE A 128 0.32 -1.88 -0.50
C ILE A 128 -0.90 -1.31 -1.21
N SER A 129 -0.82 -0.08 -1.71
CA SER A 129 -1.97 0.59 -2.32
C SER A 129 -2.44 -0.12 -3.60
N GLY A 130 -1.49 -0.54 -4.43
CA GLY A 130 -1.77 -1.22 -5.69
C GLY A 130 -2.35 -2.62 -5.49
N LEU A 131 -1.69 -3.43 -4.66
CA LEU A 131 -2.16 -4.78 -4.37
C LEU A 131 -3.50 -4.77 -3.64
N THR A 132 -3.71 -3.86 -2.67
CA THR A 132 -4.99 -3.74 -1.98
C THR A 132 -6.11 -3.40 -2.95
N ALA A 133 -5.90 -2.43 -3.84
CA ALA A 133 -6.90 -2.07 -4.85
C ALA A 133 -7.16 -3.21 -5.85
N TRP A 134 -6.10 -3.89 -6.31
CA TRP A 134 -6.22 -5.03 -7.20
C TRP A 134 -7.00 -6.18 -6.57
N GLN A 135 -6.54 -6.65 -5.41
CA GLN A 135 -7.16 -7.78 -4.70
C GLN A 135 -8.60 -7.45 -4.28
N GLY A 136 -8.83 -6.22 -3.78
CA GLY A 136 -10.17 -5.76 -3.41
C GLY A 136 -11.14 -5.78 -4.57
N LEU A 137 -10.74 -5.27 -5.73
CA LEU A 137 -11.63 -5.19 -6.89
C LEU A 137 -11.79 -6.52 -7.63
N PHE A 138 -10.69 -7.25 -7.89
CA PHE A 138 -10.70 -8.38 -8.81
C PHE A 138 -10.74 -9.74 -8.11
N ASP A 139 -9.93 -9.95 -7.08
CA ASP A 139 -9.85 -11.26 -6.41
C ASP A 139 -11.05 -11.46 -5.47
N HIS A 140 -11.41 -10.43 -4.71
CA HIS A 140 -12.50 -10.46 -3.75
C HIS A 140 -13.80 -9.91 -4.32
N GLY A 141 -13.78 -8.73 -4.94
CA GLY A 141 -14.93 -8.07 -5.54
C GLY A 141 -15.41 -8.74 -6.82
N ARG A 142 -14.51 -9.42 -7.55
CA ARG A 142 -14.79 -10.06 -8.84
C ARG A 142 -15.37 -9.11 -9.88
N LEU A 143 -14.92 -7.86 -9.84
CA LEU A 143 -15.38 -6.81 -10.74
C LEU A 143 -15.07 -7.16 -12.19
N THR A 144 -16.07 -7.00 -13.05
CA THR A 144 -15.97 -7.22 -14.50
C THR A 144 -16.48 -6.02 -15.30
N ALA A 145 -16.16 -5.98 -16.58
CA ALA A 145 -16.61 -4.91 -17.47
C ALA A 145 -18.15 -4.78 -17.50
N GLY A 146 -18.63 -3.55 -17.53
CA GLY A 146 -20.05 -3.22 -17.56
C GLY A 146 -20.74 -3.18 -16.19
N GLN A 147 -20.08 -3.68 -15.13
CA GLN A 147 -20.58 -3.58 -13.76
C GLN A 147 -20.38 -2.18 -13.17
N THR A 148 -21.13 -1.88 -12.12
CA THR A 148 -21.00 -0.65 -11.32
C THR A 148 -20.22 -0.95 -10.05
N VAL A 149 -19.20 -0.12 -9.77
CA VAL A 149 -18.45 -0.17 -8.51
C VAL A 149 -18.55 1.16 -7.78
N VAL A 150 -18.83 1.10 -6.48
CA VAL A 150 -18.68 2.24 -5.56
C VAL A 150 -17.33 2.11 -4.87
N ILE A 151 -16.53 3.19 -4.89
CA ILE A 151 -15.23 3.23 -4.20
C ILE A 151 -15.25 4.35 -3.17
N HIS A 152 -15.25 3.98 -1.89
CA HIS A 152 -15.16 4.92 -0.78
C HIS A 152 -13.72 5.39 -0.58
N GLY A 153 -13.51 6.67 -0.26
CA GLY A 153 -12.16 7.24 -0.10
C GLY A 153 -11.38 7.30 -1.41
N ALA A 154 -12.04 7.59 -2.52
CA ALA A 154 -11.56 7.49 -3.89
C ALA A 154 -10.30 8.30 -4.22
N ALA A 155 -10.02 9.39 -3.50
CA ALA A 155 -8.78 10.18 -3.68
C ALA A 155 -7.64 9.78 -2.72
N GLY A 156 -7.88 8.79 -1.85
CA GLY A 156 -6.86 8.24 -0.96
C GLY A 156 -5.87 7.34 -1.68
N SER A 157 -4.86 6.82 -0.95
CA SER A 157 -3.79 6.00 -1.54
C SER A 157 -4.32 4.75 -2.26
N VAL A 158 -5.21 4.00 -1.64
CA VAL A 158 -5.82 2.80 -2.21
C VAL A 158 -6.92 3.17 -3.21
N GLY A 159 -7.84 4.06 -2.81
CA GLY A 159 -8.99 4.42 -3.63
C GLY A 159 -8.60 5.03 -4.97
N SER A 160 -7.54 5.85 -5.02
CA SER A 160 -7.06 6.47 -6.26
C SER A 160 -6.51 5.43 -7.27
N VAL A 161 -5.90 4.36 -6.79
CA VAL A 161 -5.50 3.23 -7.63
C VAL A 161 -6.74 2.43 -8.04
N GLY A 162 -7.67 2.20 -7.10
CA GLY A 162 -8.92 1.49 -7.37
C GLY A 162 -9.76 2.13 -8.47
N VAL A 163 -9.93 3.46 -8.45
CA VAL A 163 -10.64 4.19 -9.50
C VAL A 163 -10.04 3.94 -10.88
N GLN A 164 -8.71 4.05 -11.00
CA GLN A 164 -8.01 3.85 -12.26
C GLN A 164 -8.12 2.41 -12.77
N LEU A 165 -7.93 1.42 -11.90
CA LEU A 165 -8.04 0.01 -12.25
C LEU A 165 -9.47 -0.38 -12.64
N ALA A 166 -10.47 0.08 -11.91
CA ALA A 166 -11.88 -0.18 -12.21
C ALA A 166 -12.29 0.46 -13.55
N ARG A 167 -11.84 1.70 -13.81
CA ARG A 167 -12.06 2.38 -15.09
C ARG A 167 -11.42 1.62 -16.25
N GLU A 168 -10.15 1.19 -16.09
CA GLU A 168 -9.45 0.39 -17.10
C GLU A 168 -10.17 -0.93 -17.39
N ALA A 169 -10.73 -1.56 -16.35
CA ALA A 169 -11.52 -2.79 -16.49
C ALA A 169 -12.88 -2.60 -17.19
N GLY A 170 -13.28 -1.37 -17.49
CA GLY A 170 -14.53 -1.07 -18.16
C GLY A 170 -15.75 -1.05 -17.23
N ALA A 171 -15.55 -0.87 -15.94
CA ALA A 171 -16.62 -0.69 -14.97
C ALA A 171 -17.12 0.77 -14.95
N ARG A 172 -18.37 0.97 -14.53
CA ARG A 172 -18.88 2.28 -14.12
C ARG A 172 -18.42 2.57 -12.71
N VAL A 173 -17.67 3.66 -12.51
CA VAL A 173 -17.04 4.00 -11.24
C VAL A 173 -17.79 5.15 -10.57
N ILE A 174 -18.34 4.88 -9.39
CA ILE A 174 -18.92 5.88 -8.49
C ILE A 174 -17.94 6.08 -7.35
N ALA A 175 -17.33 7.24 -7.30
CA ALA A 175 -16.37 7.62 -6.27
C ALA A 175 -17.06 8.36 -5.13
N THR A 176 -16.66 8.12 -3.90
CA THR A 176 -17.11 8.92 -2.76
C THR A 176 -15.92 9.44 -1.95
N GLY A 177 -16.10 10.59 -1.32
CA GLY A 177 -15.06 11.23 -0.51
C GLY A 177 -15.54 12.58 0.03
N ARG A 178 -14.60 13.44 0.39
CA ARG A 178 -14.89 14.82 0.79
C ARG A 178 -14.95 15.72 -0.43
N SER A 179 -15.63 16.86 -0.35
CA SER A 179 -15.74 17.83 -1.47
C SER A 179 -14.40 18.17 -2.13
N ALA A 180 -13.33 18.30 -1.35
CA ALA A 180 -11.98 18.58 -1.84
C ALA A 180 -11.38 17.45 -2.71
N ASP A 181 -11.92 16.25 -2.63
CA ASP A 181 -11.44 15.06 -3.33
C ASP A 181 -12.08 14.90 -4.73
N ARG A 182 -13.17 15.67 -5.03
CA ARG A 182 -13.99 15.56 -6.24
C ARG A 182 -13.17 15.62 -7.53
N ASP A 183 -12.45 16.71 -7.71
CA ASP A 183 -11.70 16.94 -8.96
C ASP A 183 -10.63 15.87 -9.19
N THR A 184 -9.98 15.43 -8.12
CA THR A 184 -9.00 14.34 -8.17
C THR A 184 -9.66 13.03 -8.60
N ALA A 185 -10.77 12.63 -7.99
CA ALA A 185 -11.45 11.39 -8.31
C ALA A 185 -11.97 11.37 -9.77
N LEU A 186 -12.56 12.47 -10.24
CA LEU A 186 -13.03 12.59 -11.61
C LEU A 186 -11.87 12.56 -12.62
N ALA A 187 -10.75 13.24 -12.32
CA ALA A 187 -9.55 13.22 -13.16
C ALA A 187 -8.90 11.83 -13.25
N LEU A 188 -9.06 10.99 -12.22
CA LEU A 188 -8.60 9.60 -12.21
C LEU A 188 -9.53 8.65 -12.97
N GLY A 189 -10.71 9.11 -13.38
CA GLY A 189 -11.62 8.35 -14.22
C GLY A 189 -12.91 7.88 -13.55
N ALA A 190 -13.27 8.44 -12.39
CA ALA A 190 -14.60 8.23 -11.84
C ALA A 190 -15.67 8.85 -12.76
N ASP A 191 -16.78 8.14 -12.99
CA ASP A 191 -17.90 8.63 -13.78
C ASP A 191 -18.81 9.56 -12.96
N VAL A 192 -18.90 9.31 -11.65
CA VAL A 192 -19.69 10.08 -10.69
C VAL A 192 -18.89 10.25 -9.41
N PHE A 193 -19.06 11.40 -8.77
CA PHE A 193 -18.53 11.65 -7.43
C PHE A 193 -19.61 12.12 -6.48
N LEU A 194 -19.72 11.50 -5.31
CA LEU A 194 -20.63 11.86 -4.24
C LEU A 194 -19.85 12.39 -3.04
N ASP A 195 -20.19 13.60 -2.59
CA ASP A 195 -19.59 14.24 -1.42
C ASP A 195 -20.26 13.76 -0.13
N LEU A 196 -19.56 12.92 0.63
CA LEU A 196 -20.05 12.36 1.90
C LEU A 196 -20.34 13.42 2.98
N GLY A 197 -19.88 14.65 2.82
CA GLY A 197 -20.14 15.75 3.75
C GLY A 197 -21.46 16.47 3.52
N SER A 198 -22.04 16.37 2.31
CA SER A 198 -23.23 17.14 1.91
C SER A 198 -24.32 16.33 1.22
N GLU A 199 -23.99 15.16 0.69
CA GLU A 199 -24.89 14.27 -0.05
C GLU A 199 -25.14 12.99 0.74
N ARG A 200 -26.27 12.33 0.51
CA ARG A 200 -26.61 11.08 1.19
C ARG A 200 -25.92 9.92 0.49
N LEU A 201 -25.34 9.03 1.26
CA LEU A 201 -24.66 7.85 0.71
C LEU A 201 -25.62 6.97 -0.13
N GLU A 202 -26.89 6.88 0.28
CA GLU A 202 -27.94 6.10 -0.39
C GLU A 202 -28.30 6.63 -1.80
N ASP A 203 -27.96 7.89 -2.09
CA ASP A 203 -28.20 8.49 -3.42
C ASP A 203 -27.24 7.91 -4.50
N VAL A 204 -26.22 7.14 -4.09
CA VAL A 204 -25.36 6.35 -4.99
C VAL A 204 -26.17 5.33 -5.79
N GLY A 205 -27.25 4.78 -5.22
CA GLY A 205 -27.99 3.65 -5.78
C GLY A 205 -27.30 2.31 -5.58
N GLU A 206 -27.76 1.28 -6.28
CA GLU A 206 -27.22 -0.07 -6.19
C GLU A 206 -25.94 -0.24 -7.02
N ALA A 207 -25.02 -1.07 -6.51
CA ALA A 207 -23.76 -1.41 -7.16
C ALA A 207 -23.46 -2.91 -7.08
N ASP A 208 -22.77 -3.42 -8.08
CA ASP A 208 -22.29 -4.82 -8.10
C ASP A 208 -21.17 -5.05 -7.10
N VAL A 209 -20.31 -4.05 -6.93
CA VAL A 209 -19.22 -4.05 -5.96
C VAL A 209 -19.21 -2.74 -5.18
N VAL A 210 -19.11 -2.83 -3.86
CA VAL A 210 -18.78 -1.69 -3.01
C VAL A 210 -17.41 -1.96 -2.40
N PHE A 211 -16.43 -1.12 -2.70
CA PHE A 211 -15.08 -1.21 -2.15
C PHE A 211 -14.87 -0.09 -1.11
N ASP A 212 -14.85 -0.50 0.14
CA ASP A 212 -14.70 0.40 1.27
C ASP A 212 -13.25 0.40 1.79
N VAL A 213 -12.67 1.62 1.89
CA VAL A 213 -11.36 1.84 2.50
C VAL A 213 -11.41 2.86 3.65
N ILE A 214 -12.63 3.18 4.13
CA ILE A 214 -12.88 4.19 5.17
C ILE A 214 -13.26 3.54 6.50
N GLY A 215 -14.21 2.58 6.47
CA GLY A 215 -14.77 1.94 7.67
C GLY A 215 -15.85 2.76 8.38
N GLY A 216 -16.17 2.37 9.61
CA GLY A 216 -17.12 3.04 10.49
C GLY A 216 -18.53 3.15 9.89
N ASP A 217 -19.19 4.29 10.08
CA ASP A 217 -20.56 4.54 9.60
C ASP A 217 -20.71 4.33 8.08
N ILE A 218 -19.69 4.67 7.30
CA ILE A 218 -19.72 4.44 5.85
C ILE A 218 -19.80 2.95 5.54
N LEU A 219 -18.98 2.14 6.18
CA LEU A 219 -19.01 0.68 6.01
C LEU A 219 -20.36 0.09 6.43
N HIS A 220 -20.90 0.48 7.58
CA HIS A 220 -22.20 -0.02 8.06
C HIS A 220 -23.34 0.24 7.07
N ARG A 221 -23.35 1.41 6.46
CA ARG A 221 -24.37 1.81 5.47
C ARG A 221 -24.14 1.21 4.09
N SER A 222 -22.92 0.77 3.79
CA SER A 222 -22.52 0.26 2.48
C SER A 222 -23.18 -1.07 2.11
N ALA A 223 -23.56 -1.88 3.10
CA ALA A 223 -24.25 -3.15 2.84
C ALA A 223 -25.57 -2.98 2.06
N ALA A 224 -26.28 -1.88 2.31
CA ALA A 224 -27.54 -1.55 1.62
C ALA A 224 -27.38 -1.07 0.18
N LEU A 225 -26.15 -0.74 -0.25
CA LEU A 225 -25.85 -0.31 -1.62
C LEU A 225 -25.53 -1.49 -2.55
N VAL A 226 -25.34 -2.67 -2.00
CA VAL A 226 -24.93 -3.86 -2.78
C VAL A 226 -26.16 -4.48 -3.41
N CYS A 227 -26.16 -4.60 -4.74
CA CYS A 227 -27.26 -5.28 -5.47
C CYS A 227 -27.30 -6.78 -5.15
N SER A 228 -28.40 -7.44 -5.50
CA SER A 228 -28.51 -8.89 -5.32
C SER A 228 -27.40 -9.64 -6.08
N GLY A 229 -26.66 -10.47 -5.37
CA GLY A 229 -25.49 -11.21 -5.88
C GLY A 229 -24.17 -10.42 -5.85
N GLY A 230 -24.21 -9.15 -5.48
CA GLY A 230 -23.04 -8.28 -5.42
C GLY A 230 -22.14 -8.51 -4.21
N THR A 231 -21.09 -7.71 -4.07
CA THR A 231 -20.07 -7.88 -3.03
C THR A 231 -19.71 -6.55 -2.37
N LEU A 232 -19.75 -6.54 -1.03
CA LEU A 232 -19.10 -5.52 -0.19
C LEU A 232 -17.70 -6.01 0.14
N VAL A 233 -16.68 -5.26 -0.23
CA VAL A 233 -15.27 -5.53 0.10
C VAL A 233 -14.77 -4.39 0.97
N THR A 234 -14.17 -4.70 2.11
CA THR A 234 -13.58 -3.70 3.01
C THR A 234 -12.19 -4.11 3.46
N ILE A 235 -11.36 -3.12 3.73
CA ILE A 235 -10.01 -3.28 4.30
C ILE A 235 -9.87 -2.58 5.65
N ALA A 236 -10.91 -1.85 6.06
CA ALA A 236 -10.87 -1.04 7.27
C ALA A 236 -11.09 -1.89 8.51
N GLU A 237 -12.15 -2.67 8.52
CA GLU A 237 -12.54 -3.53 9.63
C GLU A 237 -13.52 -4.62 9.15
N PRO A 238 -13.66 -5.73 9.86
CA PRO A 238 -14.69 -6.73 9.57
C PRO A 238 -16.09 -6.12 9.64
N PRO A 239 -16.94 -6.26 8.59
CA PRO A 239 -18.28 -5.71 8.61
C PRO A 239 -19.16 -6.44 9.64
N GLU A 240 -19.92 -5.69 10.44
CA GLU A 240 -20.86 -6.26 11.43
C GLU A 240 -22.03 -6.96 10.76
N ALA A 241 -22.47 -6.46 9.60
CA ALA A 241 -23.53 -7.05 8.79
C ALA A 241 -23.14 -7.04 7.31
N GLY A 242 -23.55 -8.09 6.60
CA GLY A 242 -23.38 -8.19 5.14
C GLY A 242 -24.62 -7.74 4.38
N PRO A 243 -24.53 -7.61 3.04
CA PRO A 243 -25.68 -7.42 2.16
C PRO A 243 -26.69 -8.56 2.30
N GLU A 244 -28.00 -8.26 2.21
CA GLU A 244 -29.08 -9.24 2.38
C GLU A 244 -28.97 -10.43 1.40
N ASN A 245 -28.65 -10.13 0.13
CA ASN A 245 -28.52 -11.13 -0.94
C ASN A 245 -27.16 -11.02 -1.66
N GLY A 246 -26.08 -10.82 -0.90
CA GLY A 246 -24.73 -10.63 -1.44
C GLY A 246 -23.66 -11.23 -0.54
N ARG A 247 -22.43 -10.83 -0.77
CA ARG A 247 -21.27 -11.23 0.03
C ARG A 247 -20.64 -10.01 0.71
N ALA A 248 -20.11 -10.21 1.90
CA ALA A 248 -19.21 -9.25 2.55
C ALA A 248 -17.85 -9.91 2.78
N VAL A 249 -16.77 -9.19 2.45
CA VAL A 249 -15.40 -9.67 2.57
C VAL A 249 -14.56 -8.60 3.25
N PHE A 250 -13.94 -8.95 4.36
CA PHE A 250 -12.82 -8.22 4.93
C PHE A 250 -11.53 -8.97 4.58
N PHE A 251 -10.50 -8.25 4.14
CA PHE A 251 -9.21 -8.87 3.85
C PHE A 251 -8.05 -7.97 4.24
N VAL A 252 -6.90 -8.58 4.44
CA VAL A 252 -5.60 -7.93 4.57
C VAL A 252 -4.82 -8.25 3.31
N VAL A 253 -4.20 -7.24 2.72
CA VAL A 253 -3.44 -7.39 1.48
C VAL A 253 -2.30 -8.38 1.62
N GLU A 254 -2.10 -9.22 0.62
CA GLU A 254 -1.00 -10.18 0.54
C GLU A 254 -0.02 -9.81 -0.58
N PRO A 255 1.30 -10.04 -0.38
CA PRO A 255 2.27 -9.85 -1.45
C PRO A 255 1.99 -10.80 -2.62
N ASP A 256 1.94 -10.26 -3.83
CA ASP A 256 1.83 -11.04 -5.06
C ASP A 256 2.74 -10.44 -6.15
N ARG A 257 3.77 -11.22 -6.53
CA ARG A 257 4.76 -10.78 -7.54
C ARG A 257 4.13 -10.57 -8.92
N ALA A 258 3.16 -11.40 -9.32
CA ALA A 258 2.54 -11.29 -10.63
C ALA A 258 1.70 -10.01 -10.70
N GLN A 259 0.90 -9.74 -9.66
CA GLN A 259 0.10 -8.52 -9.55
C GLN A 259 1.01 -7.27 -9.49
N LEU A 260 2.11 -7.31 -8.73
CA LEU A 260 3.10 -6.21 -8.72
C LEU A 260 3.68 -5.95 -10.11
N THR A 261 3.99 -7.01 -10.87
CA THR A 261 4.51 -6.89 -12.24
C THR A 261 3.46 -6.24 -13.16
N GLU A 262 2.21 -6.63 -13.05
CA GLU A 262 1.10 -6.04 -13.79
C GLU A 262 0.88 -4.56 -13.44
N LEU A 263 0.97 -4.22 -12.14
CA LEU A 263 0.81 -2.84 -11.66
C LEU A 263 1.94 -1.94 -12.17
N VAL A 264 3.20 -2.38 -12.07
CA VAL A 264 4.33 -1.56 -12.54
C VAL A 264 4.34 -1.41 -14.05
N GLN A 265 3.86 -2.40 -14.80
CA GLN A 265 3.70 -2.28 -16.25
C GLN A 265 2.66 -1.19 -16.61
N ARG A 266 1.55 -1.10 -15.87
CA ARG A 266 0.56 -0.02 -16.04
C ARG A 266 1.15 1.36 -15.75
N VAL A 267 2.03 1.45 -14.75
CA VAL A 267 2.77 2.70 -14.48
C VAL A 267 3.65 3.09 -15.66
N ARG A 268 4.40 2.15 -16.23
CA ARG A 268 5.25 2.39 -17.43
C ARG A 268 4.43 2.85 -18.63
N ASP A 269 3.28 2.24 -18.84
CA ASP A 269 2.39 2.55 -19.97
C ASP A 269 1.59 3.84 -19.73
N GLY A 270 1.71 4.48 -18.57
CA GLY A 270 0.96 5.68 -18.21
C GLY A 270 -0.53 5.44 -17.90
N ARG A 271 -0.95 4.16 -17.80
CA ARG A 271 -2.32 3.74 -17.47
C ARG A 271 -2.63 3.79 -15.98
N LEU A 272 -1.61 3.77 -15.14
CA LEU A 272 -1.71 3.89 -13.69
C LEU A 272 -0.74 4.95 -13.17
N ARG A 273 -1.24 5.84 -12.33
CA ARG A 273 -0.46 6.91 -11.68
C ARG A 273 -0.61 6.78 -10.17
N PRO A 274 0.37 6.22 -9.46
CA PRO A 274 0.37 6.20 -8.00
C PRO A 274 0.38 7.63 -7.44
N ALA A 275 -0.39 7.85 -6.39
CA ALA A 275 -0.48 9.16 -5.75
C ALA A 275 0.74 9.39 -4.84
N VAL A 276 1.87 9.83 -5.40
CA VAL A 276 3.03 10.30 -4.63
C VAL A 276 2.77 11.73 -4.20
N GLY A 277 2.79 11.98 -2.90
CA GLY A 277 2.64 13.31 -2.31
C GLY A 277 4.00 13.91 -1.95
N GLU A 278 4.44 13.70 -0.73
CA GLU A 278 5.69 14.25 -0.21
C GLU A 278 6.81 13.21 -0.24
N VAL A 279 8.03 13.66 -0.53
CA VAL A 279 9.24 12.83 -0.42
C VAL A 279 10.14 13.43 0.67
N ARG A 280 10.53 12.61 1.64
CA ARG A 280 11.38 13.03 2.77
C ARG A 280 12.61 12.13 2.90
N PRO A 281 13.72 12.63 3.42
CA PRO A 281 14.87 11.79 3.76
C PRO A 281 14.57 10.89 4.95
N LEU A 282 15.35 9.80 5.11
CA LEU A 282 15.17 8.81 6.19
C LEU A 282 15.15 9.46 7.59
N ALA A 283 16.03 10.42 7.84
CA ALA A 283 16.08 11.11 9.13
C ALA A 283 14.80 11.90 9.49
N GLU A 284 13.98 12.23 8.51
CA GLU A 284 12.71 12.93 8.71
C GLU A 284 11.48 11.97 8.76
N ALA A 285 11.70 10.67 8.64
CA ALA A 285 10.61 9.70 8.68
C ALA A 285 9.77 9.78 9.97
N PRO A 286 10.32 9.97 11.19
CA PRO A 286 9.50 10.14 12.39
C PRO A 286 8.44 11.25 12.24
N ALA A 287 8.83 12.40 11.71
CA ALA A 287 7.91 13.53 11.50
C ALA A 287 6.84 13.24 10.42
N ALA A 288 7.08 12.27 9.54
CA ALA A 288 6.12 11.87 8.49
C ALA A 288 4.96 11.03 9.04
N PHE A 289 5.12 10.36 10.18
CA PHE A 289 4.05 9.64 10.88
C PHE A 289 3.07 10.58 11.58
N ALA A 290 3.48 11.80 11.90
CA ALA A 290 2.59 12.74 12.56
C ALA A 290 1.34 13.03 11.72
N PRO A 291 0.16 13.22 12.37
CA PRO A 291 -1.07 13.54 11.66
C PRO A 291 -0.91 14.82 10.84
N GLY A 292 -1.03 14.71 9.52
CA GLY A 292 -0.97 15.85 8.59
C GLY A 292 -2.37 16.22 8.10
N ARG A 293 -2.74 17.50 8.14
CA ARG A 293 -3.98 17.99 7.54
C ARG A 293 -3.79 18.20 6.04
N GLY A 294 -4.71 17.63 5.22
CA GLY A 294 -4.91 18.04 3.82
C GLY A 294 -3.82 17.62 2.82
N ARG A 295 -2.99 16.63 3.11
CA ARG A 295 -1.99 16.16 2.15
C ARG A 295 -2.60 15.07 1.26
N HIS A 296 -2.66 15.33 -0.03
CA HIS A 296 -2.99 14.32 -1.03
C HIS A 296 -1.75 13.48 -1.37
N GLY A 297 -1.95 12.18 -1.58
CA GLY A 297 -0.90 11.25 -1.93
C GLY A 297 -0.10 10.70 -0.74
N ARG A 298 0.73 9.71 -1.04
CA ARG A 298 1.58 9.02 -0.06
C ARG A 298 2.85 9.81 0.22
N THR A 299 3.25 9.84 1.47
CA THR A 299 4.61 10.26 1.83
C THR A 299 5.55 9.09 1.60
N ILE A 300 6.61 9.32 0.82
CA ILE A 300 7.65 8.32 0.53
C ILE A 300 8.95 8.78 1.19
N ILE A 301 9.63 7.85 1.81
CA ILE A 301 10.93 8.10 2.44
C ILE A 301 12.04 7.73 1.45
N ARG A 302 12.85 8.72 1.08
CA ARG A 302 14.07 8.50 0.32
C ARG A 302 15.16 8.04 1.29
N VAL A 303 15.65 6.82 1.10
CA VAL A 303 16.68 6.20 1.95
C VAL A 303 18.06 6.41 1.34
N ALA A 304 18.25 6.07 0.06
CA ALA A 304 19.49 6.30 -0.67
C ALA A 304 19.26 7.12 -1.93
N SER A 305 20.27 7.90 -2.35
CA SER A 305 20.27 8.54 -3.65
C SER A 305 20.87 7.60 -4.72
N ASP A 306 20.41 7.71 -5.98
CA ASP A 306 20.91 6.92 -7.10
C ASP A 306 22.40 7.18 -7.45
N THR A 307 23.06 8.11 -6.75
CA THR A 307 24.44 8.54 -7.01
C THR A 307 25.52 7.59 -6.50
N GLY A 308 25.19 6.40 -5.98
CA GLY A 308 26.11 5.46 -5.30
C GLY A 308 26.76 4.37 -6.17
N ALA A 309 26.71 4.41 -7.49
CA ALA A 309 27.31 3.37 -8.36
C ALA A 309 28.78 3.61 -8.77
N ALA A 310 29.48 4.63 -8.24
CA ALA A 310 30.81 5.03 -8.70
C ALA A 310 31.91 5.15 -7.63
N ALA A 311 31.80 4.53 -6.47
CA ALA A 311 32.82 4.66 -5.42
C ALA A 311 33.06 3.40 -4.59
N ASP A 312 33.29 2.23 -5.24
CA ASP A 312 33.97 1.11 -4.57
C ASP A 312 34.73 0.24 -5.60
N SER A 313 35.70 0.87 -6.25
CA SER A 313 36.78 0.16 -6.95
C SER A 313 38.12 0.73 -6.46
N ARG A 314 38.54 0.37 -5.26
CA ARG A 314 39.94 0.34 -4.87
C ARG A 314 40.22 -0.77 -3.90
#